data_34f7dabb049995fb85b186fcb8e1ff3c
#
_entry.id   34f7dabb049995fb85b186fcb8e1ff3c
#
_cell.length_a   1.000
_cell.length_b   1.000
_cell.length_c   1.000
_cell.angle_alpha   90.00
_cell.angle_beta   90.00
_cell.angle_gamma   90.00
#
_symmetry.space_group_name_H-M   'P 1'
#
loop_
_entity.id
_entity.type
_entity.pdbx_description
1 polymer ?
#
loop_
_entity_poly.entity_id
_entity_poly.type
_entity_poly.pdbx_seq_one_letter_code
_entity_poly.pdbx_strand_id
1 'polypeptide(L)'
;MAKGLQSWSVKESGSPVSSAEILTGTWSTDTAQSFSSTTRAIMGIKATAGAGNLTITLAGGGTVLIPNATIDSVFAPGSIVPFACTSLSFSAGETDFSVMGLF
;
A
#
# COMPACT_ATOMS: atom_id res chain seq x y z
N MET A 1 -2.09 -2.77 26.54
CA MET A 1 -2.47 -2.10 25.32
C MET A 1 -2.62 -3.09 24.17
N ALA A 2 -3.63 -2.90 23.39
CA ALA A 2 -3.83 -3.76 22.23
C ALA A 2 -2.71 -3.59 21.23
N LYS A 3 -2.17 -4.68 20.73
CA LYS A 3 -1.13 -4.63 19.73
C LYS A 3 -1.60 -3.93 18.46
N GLY A 4 -2.87 -4.10 18.11
CA GLY A 4 -3.42 -3.46 16.93
C GLY A 4 -3.32 -1.95 16.97
N LEU A 5 -3.44 -1.35 18.13
CA LEU A 5 -3.31 0.11 18.24
C LEU A 5 -1.89 0.57 17.97
N GLN A 6 -0.90 -0.22 18.31
CA GLN A 6 0.47 0.14 18.00
C GLN A 6 0.72 0.18 16.50
N SER A 7 0.00 -0.65 15.74
CA SER A 7 0.13 -0.68 14.31
C SER A 7 -0.36 0.60 13.63
N TRP A 8 -1.19 1.37 14.29
CA TRP A 8 -1.75 2.60 13.74
C TRP A 8 -0.87 3.82 13.97
N SER A 9 0.19 3.70 14.73
CA SER A 9 1.13 4.79 14.86
C SER A 9 2.43 4.44 14.15
N VAL A 10 3.00 5.43 13.49
CA VAL A 10 4.28 5.28 12.81
C VAL A 10 5.35 5.57 13.84
N LYS A 11 5.96 4.54 14.37
CA LYS A 11 6.84 4.65 15.53
C LYS A 11 8.02 5.57 15.27
N GLU A 12 8.54 5.54 14.06
CA GLU A 12 9.68 6.36 13.69
C GLU A 12 9.40 7.85 13.77
N SER A 13 8.17 8.23 13.51
CA SER A 13 7.78 9.64 13.59
C SER A 13 7.26 10.03 14.97
N GLY A 14 6.89 9.04 15.78
CA GLY A 14 6.27 9.30 17.07
C GLY A 14 4.89 9.90 17.00
N SER A 15 4.28 9.94 15.82
CA SER A 15 2.98 10.59 15.61
C SER A 15 1.93 9.56 15.23
N PRO A 16 0.70 9.74 15.71
CA PRO A 16 -0.40 8.90 15.24
C PRO A 16 -0.75 9.23 13.79
N VAL A 17 -1.43 8.30 13.14
CA VAL A 17 -2.00 8.52 11.82
C VAL A 17 -3.14 9.53 11.97
N SER A 18 -3.10 10.60 11.18
CA SER A 18 -4.10 11.68 11.27
C SER A 18 -5.13 11.62 10.14
N SER A 19 -4.85 10.91 9.06
CA SER A 19 -5.78 10.75 7.95
C SER A 19 -5.40 9.53 7.14
N ALA A 20 -6.33 9.10 6.27
CA ALA A 20 -6.11 7.93 5.45
C ALA A 20 -6.82 8.10 4.11
N GLU A 21 -6.34 7.35 3.11
CA GLU A 21 -6.93 7.35 1.78
C GLU A 21 -6.86 5.93 1.22
N ILE A 22 -7.95 5.45 0.63
CA ILE A 22 -8.01 4.10 0.08
C ILE A 22 -7.81 4.15 -1.43
N LEU A 23 -6.90 3.34 -1.93
CA LEU A 23 -6.79 3.06 -3.36
C LEU A 23 -7.43 1.70 -3.62
N THR A 24 -8.42 1.67 -4.51
CA THR A 24 -9.22 0.48 -4.75
C THR A 24 -9.82 0.52 -6.15
N GLY A 25 -10.67 -0.44 -6.47
CA GLY A 25 -11.37 -0.51 -7.73
C GLY A 25 -10.57 -1.24 -8.79
N THR A 26 -10.63 -0.73 -10.02
CA THR A 26 -9.96 -1.34 -11.15
C THR A 26 -8.55 -0.77 -11.29
N TRP A 27 -7.57 -1.68 -11.31
CA TRP A 27 -6.19 -1.34 -11.60
C TRP A 27 -5.91 -1.74 -13.04
N SER A 28 -5.74 -0.75 -13.90
CA SER A 28 -5.42 -1.00 -15.31
C SER A 28 -3.94 -1.28 -15.48
N THR A 29 -3.59 -2.07 -16.48
CA THR A 29 -2.20 -2.45 -16.75
C THR A 29 -1.31 -1.22 -16.88
N ASP A 30 -0.25 -1.19 -16.09
CA ASP A 30 0.78 -0.14 -16.09
C ASP A 30 0.23 1.28 -15.87
N THR A 31 -0.94 1.38 -15.26
CA THR A 31 -1.56 2.67 -14.94
C THR A 31 -1.58 2.84 -13.42
N ALA A 32 -0.86 3.83 -12.94
CA ALA A 32 -0.74 4.05 -11.50
C ALA A 32 -2.02 4.65 -10.90
N GLN A 33 -2.36 4.21 -9.70
CA GLN A 33 -3.25 4.96 -8.81
C GLN A 33 -2.36 5.72 -7.82
N SER A 34 -2.67 6.98 -7.61
CA SER A 34 -1.84 7.86 -6.78
C SER A 34 -2.57 8.30 -5.53
N PHE A 35 -1.84 8.38 -4.43
CA PHE A 35 -2.33 9.05 -3.23
C PHE A 35 -2.27 10.57 -3.44
N SER A 36 -3.10 11.29 -2.71
CA SER A 36 -3.11 12.76 -2.80
C SER A 36 -1.90 13.39 -2.12
N SER A 37 -1.21 12.66 -1.27
CA SER A 37 0.06 13.09 -0.68
C SER A 37 0.91 11.87 -0.35
N THR A 38 2.14 12.11 0.10
CA THR A 38 3.07 11.03 0.47
C THR A 38 2.58 10.33 1.73
N THR A 39 2.53 9.00 1.70
CA THR A 39 2.13 8.22 2.86
C THR A 39 3.29 8.10 3.85
N ARG A 40 2.96 7.82 5.10
CA ARG A 40 3.92 7.32 6.10
C ARG A 40 4.06 5.81 6.02
N ALA A 41 2.93 5.15 5.74
CA ALA A 41 2.85 3.71 5.62
C ALA A 41 1.62 3.37 4.80
N ILE A 42 1.50 2.13 4.37
CA ILE A 42 0.30 1.63 3.70
C ILE A 42 -0.17 0.38 4.43
N MET A 43 -1.49 0.22 4.52
CA MET A 43 -2.10 -0.93 5.16
C MET A 43 -2.86 -1.75 4.13
N GLY A 44 -2.67 -3.07 4.15
CA GLY A 44 -3.41 -3.97 3.29
C GLY A 44 -4.88 -4.04 3.71
N ILE A 45 -5.77 -3.98 2.75
CA ILE A 45 -7.21 -4.15 2.97
C ILE A 45 -7.69 -5.41 2.28
N LYS A 46 -7.33 -5.58 1.02
CA LYS A 46 -7.66 -6.78 0.25
C LYS A 46 -6.53 -7.02 -0.72
N ALA A 47 -5.95 -8.19 -0.70
CA ALA A 47 -4.80 -8.50 -1.54
C ALA A 47 -4.92 -9.90 -2.13
N THR A 48 -5.80 -10.06 -3.10
CA THR A 48 -5.91 -11.30 -3.84
C THR A 48 -5.03 -11.18 -5.08
N ALA A 49 -4.06 -12.06 -5.20
CA ALA A 49 -3.10 -12.01 -6.29
C ALA A 49 -3.77 -12.31 -7.62
N GLY A 50 -3.71 -11.34 -8.54
CA GLY A 50 -4.10 -11.52 -9.92
C GLY A 50 -2.93 -12.04 -10.73
N ALA A 51 -2.64 -11.40 -11.87
CA ALA A 51 -1.58 -11.85 -12.78
C ALA A 51 -0.35 -10.94 -12.75
N GLY A 52 -0.47 -9.71 -12.29
CA GLY A 52 0.59 -8.72 -12.39
C GLY A 52 1.45 -8.60 -11.14
N ASN A 53 2.63 -8.03 -11.32
CA ASN A 53 3.47 -7.60 -10.21
C ASN A 53 3.07 -6.20 -9.79
N LEU A 54 3.25 -5.89 -8.52
CA LEU A 54 2.96 -4.57 -7.97
C LEU A 54 4.23 -3.74 -7.93
N THR A 55 4.17 -2.53 -8.50
CA THR A 55 5.25 -1.55 -8.40
C THR A 55 4.82 -0.43 -7.50
N ILE A 56 5.61 -0.14 -6.48
CA ILE A 56 5.35 0.95 -5.53
C ILE A 56 6.37 2.04 -5.81
N THR A 57 5.88 3.24 -6.11
CA THR A 57 6.76 4.41 -6.33
C THR A 57 6.99 5.10 -4.99
N LEU A 58 8.23 5.15 -4.58
CA LEU A 58 8.62 5.73 -3.30
C LEU A 58 8.76 7.26 -3.41
N ALA A 59 8.56 7.94 -2.29
CA ALA A 59 8.67 9.39 -2.23
C ALA A 59 10.06 9.89 -2.60
N GLY A 60 11.07 9.09 -2.33
CA GLY A 60 12.46 9.42 -2.66
C GLY A 60 12.85 9.23 -4.12
N GLY A 61 11.93 8.75 -4.96
CA GLY A 61 12.15 8.59 -6.39
C GLY A 61 12.49 7.18 -6.85
N GLY A 62 12.68 6.24 -5.95
CA GLY A 62 12.90 4.84 -6.31
C GLY A 62 11.59 4.08 -6.42
N THR A 63 11.68 2.82 -6.84
CA THR A 63 10.53 1.92 -6.91
C THR A 63 10.84 0.62 -6.19
N VAL A 64 9.78 -0.02 -5.69
CA VAL A 64 9.85 -1.35 -5.10
C VAL A 64 8.93 -2.25 -5.91
N LEU A 65 9.46 -3.38 -6.36
CA LEU A 65 8.66 -4.38 -7.05
C LEU A 65 8.27 -5.48 -6.07
N ILE A 66 6.97 -5.71 -5.96
CA ILE A 66 6.44 -6.84 -5.18
C ILE A 66 5.98 -7.90 -6.17
N PRO A 67 6.64 -9.05 -6.22
CA PRO A 67 6.24 -10.13 -7.13
C PRO A 67 4.82 -10.60 -6.83
N ASN A 68 4.10 -11.00 -7.87
CA ASN A 68 2.72 -11.44 -7.76
C ASN A 68 2.53 -12.48 -6.65
N ALA A 69 3.44 -13.44 -6.55
CA ALA A 69 3.32 -14.54 -5.61
C ALA A 69 3.42 -14.10 -4.13
N THR A 70 3.92 -12.89 -3.86
CA THR A 70 4.11 -12.41 -2.49
C THR A 70 3.15 -11.29 -2.11
N ILE A 71 2.32 -10.81 -3.03
CA ILE A 71 1.40 -9.69 -2.74
C ILE A 71 0.46 -10.03 -1.60
N ASP A 72 -0.10 -11.23 -1.59
CA ASP A 72 -1.04 -11.67 -0.54
C ASP A 72 -0.39 -11.62 0.85
N SER A 73 0.88 -11.98 0.94
CA SER A 73 1.59 -12.02 2.21
C SER A 73 1.95 -10.61 2.70
N VAL A 74 2.42 -9.78 1.79
CA VAL A 74 2.88 -8.42 2.14
C VAL A 74 1.70 -7.53 2.51
N PHE A 75 0.60 -7.63 1.75
CA PHE A 75 -0.57 -6.77 1.93
C PHE A 75 -1.78 -7.51 2.49
N ALA A 76 -1.55 -8.53 3.28
CA ALA A 76 -2.65 -9.21 3.98
C ALA A 76 -3.49 -8.18 4.74
N PRO A 77 -4.81 -8.39 4.85
CA PRO A 77 -5.68 -7.43 5.54
C PRO A 77 -5.15 -7.08 6.93
N GLY A 78 -4.98 -5.79 7.18
CA GLY A 78 -4.46 -5.28 8.45
C GLY A 78 -2.96 -5.19 8.55
N SER A 79 -2.20 -5.69 7.57
CA SER A 79 -0.75 -5.58 7.58
C SER A 79 -0.33 -4.15 7.29
N ILE A 80 0.62 -3.64 8.06
CA ILE A 80 1.17 -2.29 7.87
C ILE A 80 2.54 -2.42 7.22
N VAL A 81 2.70 -1.76 6.08
CA VAL A 81 3.95 -1.75 5.33
C VAL A 81 4.52 -0.33 5.38
N PRO A 82 5.68 -0.11 5.98
CA PRO A 82 6.17 1.23 6.27
C PRO A 82 6.86 1.88 5.05
N PHE A 83 6.13 2.04 3.97
CA PHE A 83 6.62 2.73 2.78
C PHE A 83 6.10 4.16 2.73
N ALA A 84 7.01 5.13 2.60
CA ALA A 84 6.67 6.49 2.20
C ALA A 84 6.55 6.48 0.68
N CYS A 85 5.33 6.41 0.17
CA CYS A 85 5.11 6.26 -1.26
C CYS A 85 4.06 7.24 -1.79
N THR A 86 4.02 7.35 -3.12
CA THR A 86 3.10 8.27 -3.80
C THR A 86 2.13 7.56 -4.71
N SER A 87 2.49 6.42 -5.26
CA SER A 87 1.61 5.70 -6.19
C SER A 87 1.96 4.22 -6.27
N LEU A 88 1.00 3.46 -6.77
CA LEU A 88 1.16 2.03 -7.01
C LEU A 88 0.62 1.70 -8.39
N SER A 89 1.21 0.69 -9.04
CA SER A 89 0.72 0.21 -10.33
C SER A 89 0.92 -1.30 -10.45
N PHE A 90 0.13 -1.93 -11.31
CA PHE A 90 0.26 -3.36 -11.61
C PHE A 90 0.70 -3.56 -13.04
N SER A 91 1.50 -4.59 -13.28
CA SER A 91 1.94 -4.93 -14.64
C SER A 91 0.86 -5.66 -15.45
N ALA A 92 -0.23 -6.05 -14.83
CA ALA A 92 -1.41 -6.60 -15.49
C ALA A 92 -2.65 -6.15 -14.73
N GLY A 93 -3.81 -6.14 -15.36
CA GLY A 93 -5.04 -5.69 -14.74
C GLY A 93 -5.37 -6.42 -13.45
N GLU A 94 -5.93 -5.71 -12.48
CA GLU A 94 -6.26 -6.24 -11.17
C GLU A 94 -7.55 -5.59 -10.67
N THR A 95 -8.42 -6.37 -10.03
CA THR A 95 -9.67 -5.85 -9.47
C THR A 95 -9.86 -6.19 -7.99
N ASP A 96 -8.98 -6.98 -7.43
CA ASP A 96 -9.13 -7.51 -6.06
C ASP A 96 -8.03 -7.01 -5.12
N PHE A 97 -7.52 -5.81 -5.36
CA PHE A 97 -6.47 -5.24 -4.53
C PHE A 97 -6.93 -3.89 -3.99
N SER A 98 -6.80 -3.70 -2.69
CA SER A 98 -7.11 -2.44 -2.04
C SER A 98 -6.11 -2.19 -0.92
N VAL A 99 -5.64 -0.98 -0.83
CA VAL A 99 -4.73 -0.55 0.24
C VAL A 99 -5.18 0.79 0.80
N MET A 100 -4.81 1.04 2.03
CA MET A 100 -5.07 2.32 2.69
C MET A 100 -3.73 3.03 2.92
N GLY A 101 -3.60 4.22 2.36
CA GLY A 101 -2.47 5.09 2.68
C GLY A 101 -2.70 5.74 4.04
N LEU A 102 -1.68 5.75 4.87
CA LEU A 102 -1.72 6.33 6.22
C LEU A 102 -0.86 7.59 6.23
N PHE A 103 -1.43 8.69 6.67
CA PHE A 103 -0.78 9.99 6.64
C PHE A 103 -0.52 10.59 8.01
#